data_557f9779f9ce395d026014c298205dce
#
_entry.id   557f9779f9ce395d026014c298205dce
#
_cell.length_a   1.000
_cell.length_b   1.000
_cell.length_c   1.000
_cell.angle_alpha   90.00
_cell.angle_beta   90.00
_cell.angle_gamma   90.00
#
_symmetry.space_group_name_H-M   'P 1'
#
loop_
_entity.id
_entity.type
_entity.pdbx_description
1 polymer ?
#
loop_
_entity_poly.entity_id
_entity_poly.type
_entity_poly.pdbx_seq_one_letter_code
_entity_poly.pdbx_strand_id
1 'polypeptide(L)'
;MSDLVIVESPAKARTVGRFLGKKFSVKASMGHVRDLPKRKLGVEINEDSFVPTYTVSGDKRKIVSELRKAAADAEIVYLATDPDREGEAIAWHLLEAAKIDLDKARRVVFHEITESAIEEAFSNPRNLDTNLVNAQQARRILDRLVGYELSPVLWSKVKKGTSAGRVQSVALRMVVDREKEIDVFLSLIHISEPTRRTPISYAVFCL
;
A
#
# COMPACT_ATOMS: atom_id res chain seq x y z
N MET A 1 -2.96 28.43 -17.00
CA MET A 1 -2.33 27.15 -16.67
C MET A 1 -3.34 26.33 -15.93
N SER A 2 -3.38 25.01 -16.06
CA SER A 2 -4.32 24.13 -15.35
C SER A 2 -3.59 23.51 -14.15
N ASP A 3 -4.26 23.44 -13.01
CA ASP A 3 -3.72 22.74 -11.84
C ASP A 3 -3.62 21.25 -12.08
N LEU A 4 -2.60 20.62 -11.51
CA LEU A 4 -2.40 19.17 -11.61
C LEU A 4 -2.97 18.46 -10.38
N VAL A 5 -3.76 17.41 -10.59
CA VAL A 5 -4.22 16.53 -9.53
C VAL A 5 -3.63 15.14 -9.75
N ILE A 6 -2.92 14.62 -8.75
CA ILE A 6 -2.35 13.27 -8.83
C ILE A 6 -3.10 12.36 -7.86
N VAL A 7 -3.66 11.30 -8.39
CA VAL A 7 -4.33 10.21 -7.65
C VAL A 7 -3.57 8.90 -7.81
N GLU A 8 -3.88 7.89 -7.04
CA GLU A 8 -3.13 6.62 -7.07
C GLU A 8 -3.54 5.67 -8.19
N SER A 9 -4.80 5.74 -8.68
CA SER A 9 -5.31 4.80 -9.67
C SER A 9 -6.02 5.48 -10.84
N PRO A 10 -6.01 4.85 -12.05
CA PRO A 10 -6.71 5.38 -13.22
C PRO A 10 -8.23 5.43 -13.03
N ALA A 11 -8.79 4.52 -12.23
CA ALA A 11 -10.22 4.52 -11.92
C ALA A 11 -10.60 5.79 -11.14
N LYS A 12 -9.85 6.11 -10.08
CA LYS A 12 -10.02 7.36 -9.32
C LYS A 12 -9.80 8.58 -10.20
N ALA A 13 -8.78 8.58 -11.08
CA ALA A 13 -8.53 9.70 -11.99
C ALA A 13 -9.73 10.02 -12.89
N ARG A 14 -10.39 9.00 -13.42
CA ARG A 14 -11.59 9.19 -14.25
C ARG A 14 -12.75 9.75 -13.46
N THR A 15 -12.99 9.26 -12.24
CA THR A 15 -14.12 9.69 -11.41
C THR A 15 -13.90 11.09 -10.87
N VAL A 16 -12.75 11.37 -10.27
CA VAL A 16 -12.36 12.68 -9.73
C VAL A 16 -12.34 13.74 -10.85
N GLY A 17 -11.80 13.37 -12.04
CA GLY A 17 -11.75 14.28 -13.18
C GLY A 17 -13.12 14.70 -13.72
N ARG A 18 -14.16 13.87 -13.53
CA ARG A 18 -15.54 14.26 -13.88
C ARG A 18 -16.10 15.33 -12.95
N PHE A 19 -15.80 15.25 -11.66
CA PHE A 19 -16.29 16.21 -10.67
C PHE A 19 -15.51 17.52 -10.70
N LEU A 20 -14.20 17.48 -10.89
CA LEU A 20 -13.35 18.68 -10.88
C LEU A 20 -13.44 19.53 -12.18
N GLY A 21 -13.95 18.94 -13.28
CA GLY A 21 -14.11 19.64 -14.55
C GLY A 21 -12.79 20.00 -15.24
N LYS A 22 -12.85 20.92 -16.24
CA LYS A 22 -11.75 21.20 -17.17
C LYS A 22 -10.61 22.06 -16.59
N LYS A 23 -10.78 22.60 -15.41
CA LYS A 23 -9.75 23.44 -14.75
C LYS A 23 -8.56 22.62 -14.24
N PHE A 24 -8.77 21.33 -13.99
CA PHE A 24 -7.78 20.44 -13.42
C PHE A 24 -7.34 19.37 -14.41
N SER A 25 -6.04 19.13 -14.45
CA SER A 25 -5.44 18.01 -15.17
C SER A 25 -5.26 16.84 -14.20
N VAL A 26 -6.11 15.80 -14.29
CA VAL A 26 -6.06 14.66 -13.36
C VAL A 26 -5.22 13.54 -13.95
N LYS A 27 -4.19 13.09 -13.22
CA LYS A 27 -3.28 12.00 -13.61
C LYS A 27 -3.18 10.94 -12.51
N ALA A 28 -2.86 9.70 -12.89
CA ALA A 28 -2.68 8.60 -11.96
C ALA A 28 -1.20 8.23 -11.81
N SER A 29 -0.76 7.99 -10.57
CA SER A 29 0.59 7.49 -10.26
C SER A 29 0.75 5.99 -10.45
N MET A 30 -0.36 5.26 -10.56
CA MET A 30 -0.39 3.79 -10.60
C MET A 30 0.19 3.15 -9.32
N GLY A 31 -0.15 3.69 -8.15
CA GLY A 31 0.35 3.26 -6.85
C GLY A 31 1.73 3.83 -6.51
N HIS A 32 2.53 3.06 -5.77
CA HIS A 32 3.88 3.48 -5.38
C HIS A 32 4.81 3.65 -6.59
N VAL A 33 5.48 4.79 -6.66
CA VAL A 33 6.46 5.11 -7.72
C VAL A 33 7.89 4.76 -7.33
N ARG A 34 8.20 4.73 -6.03
CA ARG A 34 9.48 4.34 -5.45
C ARG A 34 9.28 3.21 -4.45
N ASP A 35 10.24 2.32 -4.34
CA ASP A 35 10.27 1.26 -3.33
C ASP A 35 11.73 0.91 -2.99
N LEU A 36 11.93 0.10 -1.95
CA LEU A 36 13.23 -0.49 -1.62
C LEU A 36 13.69 -1.43 -2.76
N PRO A 37 15.00 -1.54 -3.02
CA PRO A 37 15.53 -2.39 -4.08
C PRO A 37 15.06 -3.85 -3.95
N LYS A 38 14.69 -4.48 -5.07
CA LYS A 38 14.15 -5.86 -5.05
C LYS A 38 15.17 -6.92 -4.62
N ARG A 39 16.46 -6.72 -4.94
CA ARG A 39 17.53 -7.74 -4.77
C ARG A 39 18.50 -7.44 -3.61
N LYS A 40 18.31 -6.32 -2.92
CA LYS A 40 19.18 -5.92 -1.81
C LYS A 40 18.31 -5.58 -0.61
N LEU A 41 18.87 -5.60 0.57
CA LEU A 41 18.19 -5.15 1.79
C LEU A 41 17.64 -3.73 1.61
N GLY A 42 18.45 -2.83 1.08
CA GLY A 42 18.05 -1.46 0.78
C GLY A 42 17.78 -0.60 2.02
N VAL A 43 18.25 -1.06 3.17
CA VAL A 43 18.19 -0.34 4.44
C VAL A 43 19.59 -0.37 5.03
N GLU A 44 20.15 0.79 5.29
CA GLU A 44 21.38 0.96 6.03
C GLU A 44 21.06 0.98 7.52
N ILE A 45 21.75 0.13 8.28
CA ILE A 45 21.50 -0.04 9.71
C ILE A 45 22.68 0.61 10.44
N ASN A 46 22.42 1.70 11.14
CA ASN A 46 23.35 2.37 12.03
C ASN A 46 22.91 2.11 13.49
N GLU A 47 23.76 2.48 14.46
CA GLU A 47 23.47 2.24 15.89
C GLU A 47 22.13 2.83 16.33
N ASP A 48 21.75 4.01 15.83
CA ASP A 48 20.54 4.74 16.24
C ASP A 48 19.52 4.96 15.12
N SER A 49 19.76 4.45 13.89
CA SER A 49 18.90 4.76 12.76
C SER A 49 18.83 3.67 11.69
N PHE A 50 17.70 3.63 11.00
CA PHE A 50 17.49 2.80 9.84
C PHE A 50 17.23 3.72 8.64
N VAL A 51 18.18 3.79 7.71
CA VAL A 51 18.09 4.68 6.55
C VAL A 51 17.69 3.89 5.30
N PRO A 52 16.45 4.04 4.80
CA PRO A 52 16.00 3.35 3.61
C PRO A 52 16.52 4.02 2.34
N THR A 53 17.01 3.21 1.41
CA THR A 53 17.41 3.66 0.07
C THR A 53 16.29 3.35 -0.93
N TYR A 54 15.53 4.37 -1.32
CA TYR A 54 14.43 4.21 -2.27
C TYR A 54 14.89 4.37 -3.72
N THR A 55 14.35 3.52 -4.59
CA THR A 55 14.61 3.57 -6.04
C THR A 55 13.30 3.62 -6.82
N VAL A 56 13.29 4.35 -7.93
CA VAL A 56 12.16 4.34 -8.86
C VAL A 56 12.16 3.03 -9.63
N SER A 57 11.06 2.28 -9.54
CA SER A 57 10.91 1.03 -10.28
C SER A 57 10.98 1.26 -11.80
N GLY A 58 11.60 0.32 -12.52
CA GLY A 58 11.82 0.48 -13.98
C GLY A 58 10.54 0.73 -14.78
N ASP A 59 9.47 0.02 -14.42
CA ASP A 59 8.12 0.16 -14.98
C ASP A 59 7.46 1.52 -14.68
N LYS A 60 7.90 2.21 -13.62
CA LYS A 60 7.35 3.50 -13.20
C LYS A 60 8.10 4.72 -13.76
N ARG A 61 9.28 4.53 -14.35
CA ARG A 61 10.11 5.64 -14.87
C ARG A 61 9.37 6.52 -15.86
N LYS A 62 8.59 5.92 -16.75
CA LYS A 62 7.80 6.66 -17.75
C LYS A 62 6.74 7.53 -17.07
N ILE A 63 5.98 6.95 -16.15
CA ILE A 63 4.94 7.64 -15.38
C ILE A 63 5.55 8.80 -14.57
N VAL A 64 6.65 8.57 -13.86
CA VAL A 64 7.35 9.61 -13.12
C VAL A 64 7.83 10.75 -14.02
N SER A 65 8.34 10.43 -15.22
CA SER A 65 8.76 11.44 -16.20
C SER A 65 7.57 12.28 -16.69
N GLU A 66 6.43 11.64 -16.97
CA GLU A 66 5.20 12.33 -17.40
C GLU A 66 4.62 13.21 -16.27
N LEU A 67 4.63 12.72 -15.02
CA LEU A 67 4.18 13.49 -13.86
C LEU A 67 5.09 14.67 -13.59
N ARG A 68 6.42 14.51 -13.72
CA ARG A 68 7.39 15.59 -13.57
C ARG A 68 7.16 16.73 -14.58
N LYS A 69 6.94 16.39 -15.85
CA LYS A 69 6.61 17.39 -16.88
C LYS A 69 5.32 18.10 -16.55
N ALA A 70 4.25 17.36 -16.22
CA ALA A 70 2.97 17.95 -15.88
C ALA A 70 3.04 18.84 -14.63
N ALA A 71 3.84 18.47 -13.62
CA ALA A 71 4.04 19.27 -12.41
C ALA A 71 4.86 20.55 -12.68
N ALA A 72 5.80 20.52 -13.63
CA ALA A 72 6.53 21.71 -14.04
C ALA A 72 5.62 22.76 -14.70
N ASP A 73 4.64 22.29 -15.48
CA ASP A 73 3.70 23.16 -16.20
C ASP A 73 2.51 23.63 -15.33
N ALA A 74 2.32 23.04 -14.15
CA ALA A 74 1.23 23.36 -13.24
C ALA A 74 1.60 24.47 -12.25
N GLU A 75 0.61 25.26 -11.85
CA GLU A 75 0.74 26.27 -10.80
C GLU A 75 0.68 25.62 -9.41
N ILE A 76 -0.32 24.78 -9.21
CA ILE A 76 -0.52 24.00 -7.99
C ILE A 76 -0.60 22.50 -8.34
N VAL A 77 0.02 21.68 -7.49
CA VAL A 77 -0.04 20.21 -7.59
C VAL A 77 -0.78 19.64 -6.39
N TYR A 78 -1.96 19.12 -6.62
CA TYR A 78 -2.78 18.46 -5.61
C TYR A 78 -2.45 16.97 -5.54
N LEU A 79 -2.08 16.50 -4.36
CA LEU A 79 -1.83 15.09 -4.07
C LEU A 79 -3.07 14.49 -3.42
N ALA A 80 -3.90 13.82 -4.21
CA ALA A 80 -5.22 13.30 -3.82
C ALA A 80 -5.21 11.76 -3.71
N THR A 81 -4.24 11.24 -2.94
CA THR A 81 -4.14 9.82 -2.60
C THR A 81 -4.99 9.48 -1.37
N ASP A 82 -5.14 8.20 -1.02
CA ASP A 82 -5.98 7.74 0.10
C ASP A 82 -5.65 8.41 1.44
N PRO A 83 -6.63 8.51 2.37
CA PRO A 83 -6.47 9.17 3.66
C PRO A 83 -5.71 8.35 4.70
N ASP A 84 -5.00 7.32 4.28
CA ASP A 84 -4.23 6.45 5.16
C ASP A 84 -2.71 6.69 5.04
N ARG A 85 -1.93 5.98 5.86
CA ARG A 85 -0.47 6.07 5.84
C ARG A 85 0.15 5.62 4.51
N GLU A 86 -0.49 4.70 3.78
CA GLU A 86 0.00 4.26 2.45
C GLU A 86 -0.18 5.37 1.43
N GLY A 87 -1.34 6.04 1.42
CA GLY A 87 -1.60 7.19 0.56
C GLY A 87 -0.68 8.37 0.89
N GLU A 88 -0.38 8.62 2.16
CA GLU A 88 0.54 9.67 2.59
C GLU A 88 1.97 9.38 2.11
N ALA A 89 2.41 8.11 2.20
CA ALA A 89 3.71 7.69 1.68
C ALA A 89 3.79 7.78 0.16
N ILE A 90 2.71 7.42 -0.57
CA ILE A 90 2.64 7.59 -2.03
C ILE A 90 2.80 9.07 -2.38
N ALA A 91 2.10 9.97 -1.69
CA ALA A 91 2.21 11.41 -1.89
C ALA A 91 3.64 11.91 -1.66
N TRP A 92 4.28 11.51 -0.56
CA TRP A 92 5.67 11.84 -0.27
C TRP A 92 6.64 11.29 -1.33
N HIS A 93 6.48 10.04 -1.74
CA HIS A 93 7.30 9.46 -2.80
C HIS A 93 7.13 10.16 -4.15
N LEU A 94 5.94 10.69 -4.43
CA LEU A 94 5.68 11.47 -5.64
C LEU A 94 6.40 12.81 -5.62
N LEU A 95 6.39 13.54 -4.49
CA LEU A 95 7.13 14.78 -4.33
C LEU A 95 8.60 14.59 -4.67
N GLU A 96 9.21 13.58 -4.05
CA GLU A 96 10.63 13.27 -4.24
C GLU A 96 10.95 12.78 -5.66
N ALA A 97 10.15 11.84 -6.21
CA ALA A 97 10.43 11.24 -7.51
C ALA A 97 10.21 12.21 -8.67
N ALA A 98 9.14 12.98 -8.63
CA ALA A 98 8.81 13.96 -9.66
C ALA A 98 9.49 15.33 -9.43
N LYS A 99 10.21 15.51 -8.31
CA LYS A 99 10.87 16.78 -7.91
C LYS A 99 9.88 17.93 -7.88
N ILE A 100 8.77 17.73 -7.18
CA ILE A 100 7.73 18.75 -7.02
C ILE A 100 8.10 19.64 -5.85
N ASP A 101 8.08 20.94 -6.06
CA ASP A 101 8.34 21.93 -5.01
C ASP A 101 7.25 21.85 -3.92
N LEU A 102 7.65 21.87 -2.66
CA LEU A 102 6.74 21.83 -1.52
C LEU A 102 5.77 23.02 -1.50
N ASP A 103 6.22 24.18 -1.95
CA ASP A 103 5.39 25.39 -2.01
C ASP A 103 4.22 25.28 -2.99
N LYS A 104 4.39 24.48 -4.05
CA LYS A 104 3.35 24.18 -5.05
C LYS A 104 2.49 22.97 -4.66
N ALA A 105 2.94 22.14 -3.75
CA ALA A 105 2.27 20.92 -3.38
C ALA A 105 1.16 21.17 -2.34
N ARG A 106 0.01 20.55 -2.55
CA ARG A 106 -1.11 20.58 -1.61
C ARG A 106 -1.64 19.17 -1.44
N ARG A 107 -1.84 18.73 -0.23
CA ARG A 107 -2.43 17.44 0.10
C ARG A 107 -3.94 17.58 0.22
N VAL A 108 -4.68 16.78 -0.54
CA VAL A 108 -6.14 16.73 -0.50
C VAL A 108 -6.57 15.33 -0.07
N VAL A 109 -7.47 15.25 0.90
CA VAL A 109 -7.91 14.00 1.51
C VAL A 109 -9.43 13.95 1.51
N PHE A 110 -9.99 12.89 0.94
CA PHE A 110 -11.42 12.59 0.98
C PHE A 110 -11.62 11.10 1.30
N HIS A 111 -12.65 10.79 2.06
CA HIS A 111 -12.98 9.43 2.49
C HIS A 111 -13.93 8.72 1.54
N GLU A 112 -14.65 9.48 0.73
CA GLU A 112 -15.57 8.98 -0.29
C GLU A 112 -15.43 9.78 -1.59
N ILE A 113 -15.81 9.16 -2.71
CA ILE A 113 -15.68 9.77 -4.03
C ILE A 113 -17.06 10.31 -4.46
N THR A 114 -17.56 11.28 -3.71
CA THR A 114 -18.77 12.06 -4.01
C THR A 114 -18.37 13.49 -4.43
N GLU A 115 -19.23 14.16 -5.20
CA GLU A 115 -18.96 15.51 -5.66
C GLU A 115 -18.76 16.48 -4.48
N SER A 116 -19.65 16.43 -3.49
CA SER A 116 -19.58 17.27 -2.29
C SER A 116 -18.32 17.04 -1.46
N ALA A 117 -17.94 15.77 -1.23
CA ALA A 117 -16.74 15.45 -0.47
C ALA A 117 -15.45 15.90 -1.19
N ILE A 118 -15.43 15.81 -2.51
CA ILE A 118 -14.29 16.28 -3.32
C ILE A 118 -14.22 17.82 -3.28
N GLU A 119 -15.31 18.54 -3.46
CA GLU A 119 -15.34 19.99 -3.39
C GLU A 119 -14.91 20.51 -2.01
N GLU A 120 -15.40 19.91 -0.94
CA GLU A 120 -15.01 20.23 0.42
C GLU A 120 -13.50 19.99 0.64
N ALA A 121 -12.97 18.86 0.19
CA ALA A 121 -11.57 18.49 0.33
C ALA A 121 -10.65 19.44 -0.45
N PHE A 122 -11.03 19.86 -1.65
CA PHE A 122 -10.25 20.83 -2.45
C PHE A 122 -10.35 22.27 -1.91
N SER A 123 -11.41 22.57 -1.16
CA SER A 123 -11.53 23.87 -0.46
C SER A 123 -10.66 23.95 0.80
N ASN A 124 -10.28 22.78 1.37
CA ASN A 124 -9.50 22.67 2.60
C ASN A 124 -8.23 21.82 2.41
N PRO A 125 -7.31 22.19 1.53
CA PRO A 125 -6.06 21.45 1.33
C PRO A 125 -5.17 21.58 2.57
N ARG A 126 -4.40 20.51 2.87
CA ARG A 126 -3.46 20.46 4.00
C ARG A 126 -2.02 20.23 3.53
N ASN A 127 -1.10 20.28 4.46
CA ASN A 127 0.26 19.82 4.23
C ASN A 127 0.36 18.29 4.38
N LEU A 128 1.47 17.74 3.90
CA LEU A 128 1.80 16.34 4.08
C LEU A 128 2.03 16.02 5.57
N ASP A 129 1.48 14.92 6.04
CA ASP A 129 1.69 14.45 7.41
C ASP A 129 2.95 13.55 7.47
N THR A 130 4.05 14.12 7.92
CA THR A 130 5.33 13.42 8.06
C THR A 130 5.28 12.27 9.07
N ASN A 131 4.40 12.31 10.08
CA ASN A 131 4.26 11.23 11.04
C ASN A 131 3.65 9.99 10.38
N LEU A 132 2.65 10.15 9.52
CA LEU A 132 2.07 9.05 8.74
C LEU A 132 3.09 8.48 7.74
N VAL A 133 3.88 9.34 7.10
CA VAL A 133 4.98 8.91 6.22
C VAL A 133 6.00 8.08 7.00
N ASN A 134 6.45 8.56 8.16
CA ASN A 134 7.40 7.84 9.01
C ASN A 134 6.83 6.51 9.51
N ALA A 135 5.56 6.46 9.87
CA ALA A 135 4.88 5.24 10.29
C ALA A 135 4.84 4.18 9.17
N GLN A 136 4.60 4.61 7.93
CA GLN A 136 4.66 3.72 6.77
C GLN A 136 6.09 3.25 6.48
N GLN A 137 7.08 4.15 6.53
CA GLN A 137 8.50 3.82 6.35
C GLN A 137 8.97 2.80 7.39
N ALA A 138 8.66 3.02 8.68
CA ALA A 138 9.02 2.09 9.75
C ALA A 138 8.42 0.70 9.51
N ARG A 139 7.15 0.64 9.11
CA ARG A 139 6.52 -0.63 8.71
C ARG A 139 7.23 -1.29 7.53
N ARG A 140 7.53 -0.52 6.48
CA ARG A 140 8.19 -1.04 5.28
C ARG A 140 9.58 -1.58 5.57
N ILE A 141 10.34 -0.87 6.41
CA ILE A 141 11.67 -1.29 6.89
C ILE A 141 11.55 -2.58 7.69
N LEU A 142 10.63 -2.64 8.66
CA LEU A 142 10.43 -3.82 9.49
C LEU A 142 10.04 -5.05 8.66
N ASP A 143 9.09 -4.91 7.73
CA ASP A 143 8.69 -6.01 6.84
C ASP A 143 9.87 -6.49 5.97
N ARG A 144 10.74 -5.56 5.55
CA ARG A 144 11.96 -5.89 4.79
C ARG A 144 12.98 -6.66 5.64
N LEU A 145 13.25 -6.19 6.86
CA LEU A 145 14.20 -6.83 7.79
C LEU A 145 13.74 -8.24 8.14
N VAL A 146 12.49 -8.38 8.58
CA VAL A 146 11.91 -9.69 8.92
C VAL A 146 11.97 -10.65 7.72
N GLY A 147 11.63 -10.19 6.52
CA GLY A 147 11.68 -11.03 5.32
C GLY A 147 13.09 -11.48 4.96
N TYR A 148 14.09 -10.60 5.08
CA TYR A 148 15.48 -10.92 4.72
C TYR A 148 16.18 -11.79 5.75
N GLU A 149 15.94 -11.57 7.04
CA GLU A 149 16.61 -12.31 8.12
C GLU A 149 15.97 -13.69 8.35
N LEU A 150 14.66 -13.81 8.32
CA LEU A 150 13.97 -15.05 8.65
C LEU A 150 13.78 -16.00 7.45
N SER A 151 13.65 -15.49 6.23
CA SER A 151 13.45 -16.38 5.07
C SER A 151 14.62 -17.35 4.83
N PRO A 152 15.90 -16.98 4.97
CA PRO A 152 17.01 -17.92 4.87
C PRO A 152 16.99 -19.03 5.93
N VAL A 153 16.54 -18.70 7.16
CA VAL A 153 16.36 -19.70 8.22
C VAL A 153 15.32 -20.72 7.84
N LEU A 154 14.18 -20.29 7.27
CA LEU A 154 13.15 -21.19 6.75
C LEU A 154 13.70 -22.09 5.62
N TRP A 155 14.52 -21.55 4.74
CA TRP A 155 15.13 -22.34 3.65
C TRP A 155 16.03 -23.44 4.15
N SER A 156 16.75 -23.20 5.24
CA SER A 156 17.66 -24.20 5.84
C SER A 156 16.93 -25.24 6.69
N LYS A 157 15.82 -24.87 7.35
CA LYS A 157 15.15 -25.72 8.33
C LYS A 157 13.85 -26.37 7.83
N VAL A 158 13.17 -25.75 6.84
CA VAL A 158 11.86 -26.20 6.35
C VAL A 158 11.95 -26.55 4.87
N LYS A 159 11.96 -25.57 3.98
CA LYS A 159 11.95 -25.80 2.53
C LYS A 159 12.47 -24.57 1.80
N LYS A 160 13.31 -24.77 0.76
CA LYS A 160 13.75 -23.69 -0.15
C LYS A 160 12.55 -23.03 -0.83
N GLY A 161 12.58 -21.69 -0.90
CA GLY A 161 11.54 -20.90 -1.55
C GLY A 161 10.37 -20.51 -0.64
N THR A 162 10.35 -20.93 0.64
CA THR A 162 9.42 -20.40 1.64
C THR A 162 9.81 -18.97 2.02
N SER A 163 8.84 -18.13 2.34
CA SER A 163 9.09 -16.77 2.81
C SER A 163 8.54 -16.56 4.21
N ALA A 164 9.30 -15.84 5.03
CA ALA A 164 8.82 -15.33 6.31
C ALA A 164 8.28 -13.92 6.12
N GLY A 165 7.24 -13.60 6.87
CA GLY A 165 6.68 -12.26 6.86
C GLY A 165 5.81 -12.04 8.09
N ARG A 166 5.84 -10.84 8.63
CA ARG A 166 5.13 -10.46 9.84
C ARG A 166 3.62 -10.75 9.75
N VAL A 167 2.99 -10.40 8.64
CA VAL A 167 1.56 -10.66 8.39
C VAL A 167 1.31 -12.13 8.08
N GLN A 168 2.15 -12.76 7.24
CA GLN A 168 2.02 -14.15 6.83
C GLN A 168 2.09 -15.11 8.03
N SER A 169 3.01 -14.88 8.96
CA SER A 169 3.19 -15.73 10.14
C SER A 169 1.97 -15.69 11.07
N VAL A 170 1.38 -14.52 11.27
CA VAL A 170 0.17 -14.35 12.08
C VAL A 170 -1.03 -15.02 11.39
N ALA A 171 -1.22 -14.78 10.10
CA ALA A 171 -2.31 -15.37 9.34
C ALA A 171 -2.23 -16.93 9.36
N LEU A 172 -1.04 -17.48 9.14
CA LEU A 172 -0.84 -18.94 9.22
C LEU A 172 -1.15 -19.47 10.63
N ARG A 173 -0.71 -18.78 11.68
CA ARG A 173 -1.02 -19.17 13.05
C ARG A 173 -2.53 -19.22 13.31
N MET A 174 -3.27 -18.20 12.87
CA MET A 174 -4.74 -18.17 13.03
C MET A 174 -5.41 -19.36 12.34
N VAL A 175 -4.95 -19.72 11.14
CA VAL A 175 -5.47 -20.91 10.42
C VAL A 175 -5.15 -22.19 11.18
N VAL A 176 -3.90 -22.38 11.62
CA VAL A 176 -3.48 -23.57 12.37
C VAL A 176 -4.22 -23.68 13.71
N ASP A 177 -4.40 -22.59 14.42
CA ASP A 177 -5.13 -22.62 15.70
C ASP A 177 -6.61 -22.98 15.46
N ARG A 178 -7.23 -22.49 14.36
CA ARG A 178 -8.58 -22.87 13.99
C ARG A 178 -8.71 -24.34 13.57
N GLU A 179 -7.74 -24.89 12.82
CA GLU A 179 -7.72 -26.32 12.49
C GLU A 179 -7.65 -27.19 13.75
N LYS A 180 -6.82 -26.82 14.74
CA LYS A 180 -6.77 -27.53 16.03
C LYS A 180 -8.11 -27.52 16.78
N GLU A 181 -8.82 -26.38 16.76
CA GLU A 181 -10.16 -26.29 17.34
C GLU A 181 -11.15 -27.23 16.63
N ILE A 182 -11.07 -27.33 15.30
CA ILE A 182 -11.90 -28.23 14.49
C ILE A 182 -11.60 -29.69 14.83
N ASP A 183 -10.32 -30.06 14.96
CA ASP A 183 -9.89 -31.41 15.27
C ASP A 183 -10.40 -31.92 16.64
N VAL A 184 -10.50 -31.01 17.62
CA VAL A 184 -11.00 -31.34 18.97
C VAL A 184 -12.51 -31.14 19.12
N PHE A 185 -13.18 -30.60 18.10
CA PHE A 185 -14.61 -30.34 18.16
C PHE A 185 -15.44 -31.64 18.06
N LEU A 186 -16.11 -31.95 19.14
CA LEU A 186 -17.05 -33.06 19.22
C LEU A 186 -18.48 -32.54 19.02
N SER A 187 -19.05 -32.77 17.83
CA SER A 187 -20.45 -32.45 17.59
C SER A 187 -21.36 -33.47 18.25
N LEU A 188 -22.38 -32.99 18.96
CA LEU A 188 -23.42 -33.87 19.54
C LEU A 188 -24.17 -34.72 18.49
N ILE A 189 -24.31 -34.17 17.26
CA ILE A 189 -24.90 -34.93 16.12
C ILE A 189 -24.08 -36.16 15.76
N HIS A 190 -22.76 -36.09 15.83
CA HIS A 190 -21.86 -37.23 15.57
C HIS A 190 -21.86 -38.26 16.71
N ILE A 191 -22.24 -37.85 17.91
CA ILE A 191 -22.33 -38.72 19.10
C ILE A 191 -23.69 -39.39 19.17
N SER A 192 -24.78 -38.69 18.85
CA SER A 192 -26.16 -39.15 18.98
C SER A 192 -26.68 -39.92 17.76
N GLU A 193 -26.11 -39.72 16.57
CA GLU A 193 -26.46 -40.45 15.34
C GLU A 193 -25.19 -40.94 14.62
N PRO A 194 -24.67 -42.13 15.00
CA PRO A 194 -23.46 -42.70 14.36
C PRO A 194 -23.75 -43.29 12.99
N THR A 195 -24.78 -42.87 12.28
CA THR A 195 -25.17 -43.38 10.98
C THR A 195 -24.50 -42.62 9.83
N ARG A 196 -23.49 -43.26 9.24
CA ARG A 196 -22.81 -42.96 7.98
C ARG A 196 -22.00 -41.63 7.97
N ARG A 197 -20.70 -41.77 8.11
CA ARG A 197 -19.73 -40.82 7.59
C ARG A 197 -19.91 -40.67 6.08
N THR A 198 -20.65 -39.65 5.67
CA THR A 198 -20.42 -39.09 4.34
C THR A 198 -19.20 -38.17 4.48
N PRO A 199 -18.12 -38.32 3.68
CA PRO A 199 -17.04 -37.39 3.69
C PRO A 199 -17.59 -36.02 3.28
N ILE A 200 -17.55 -35.06 4.19
CA ILE A 200 -17.85 -33.67 3.85
C ILE A 200 -16.73 -33.23 2.90
N SER A 201 -17.10 -33.07 1.65
CA SER A 201 -16.21 -32.50 0.63
C SER A 201 -15.76 -31.14 1.07
N TYR A 202 -14.47 -30.98 1.36
CA TYR A 202 -13.79 -29.71 1.71
C TYR A 202 -13.69 -28.72 0.54
N ALA A 203 -14.64 -28.72 -0.38
CA ALA A 203 -14.61 -27.94 -1.61
C ALA A 203 -15.25 -26.53 -1.50
N VAL A 204 -15.49 -26.00 -0.32
CA VAL A 204 -16.19 -24.70 -0.19
C VAL A 204 -15.50 -23.75 0.79
N PHE A 205 -14.22 -23.47 0.67
CA PHE A 205 -13.61 -22.27 1.25
C PHE A 205 -12.35 -21.89 0.49
N CYS A 206 -12.53 -21.48 -0.77
CA CYS A 206 -11.65 -20.55 -1.46
C CYS A 206 -12.44 -19.29 -1.74
N LEU A 207 -12.38 -18.32 -0.85
CA LEU A 207 -12.65 -16.91 -1.08
C LEU A 207 -11.46 -16.11 -0.57
#